data_acccb8bae3d314741db78a5ec20a99d6
#
_entry.id   acccb8bae3d314741db78a5ec20a99d6
#
_cell.length_a   1.000
_cell.length_b   1.000
_cell.length_c   1.000
_cell.angle_alpha   90.00
_cell.angle_beta   90.00
_cell.angle_gamma   90.00
#
_symmetry.space_group_name_H-M   'P 1'
#
loop_
_entity.id
_entity.type
_entity.pdbx_description
1 polymer ?
#
loop_
_entity_poly.entity_id
_entity_poly.type
_entity_poly.pdbx_seq_one_letter_code
_entity_poly.pdbx_strand_id
1 'polypeptide(L)'
;ESVLGLTQDVSDWFYQWQWIEHRSVNSWSPCQSLEAFDMSGLAQEKTLPTSHSMATILSDKSLPSRMHALGLSYVLKAFQSLDLRLTIGESISLDEFMQRGRVQQIHRRLINYLLNTLVESGYFKQKDGEFQFVKSLECNADTAEDLLKAYPELKIELGLLDRTGSCLKDIWQGRADPLDLLFKEEDGVSATRLYQDSPVYAHANELLSASFKRLVDAWPKDRRLRILEVGAGRGGTTLHLLPLVDPEQTDYIYTDMSSGFFDQAKNQFKDYPFVQYQALNLEEDPESQGFALQQYDVVIAANVLHATKDIQQTLTHLSRLMVPGGVMMLLEGTERSLFADLTFGLLDGWWRFEDEVRADYPLLSETQWTDTLKSAGFQHSAFVGNDNASKMTQPVLITQLSIDFDIRSTLKNAQNKQSTLILAQDKQNLNEIKSFFNSQGKVTQSVFLGQQYDPESDDIEIAITHSNQYGEEY
;
A
#
# COMPACT_ATOMS: atom_id res chain seq x y z
N GLU A 1 -10.73 42.48 17.67
CA GLU A 1 -9.36 43.06 17.89
C GLU A 1 -8.65 42.54 19.15
N SER A 2 -9.33 42.02 20.16
CA SER A 2 -8.70 41.74 21.47
C SER A 2 -8.34 40.25 21.72
N VAL A 3 -8.61 39.35 20.81
CA VAL A 3 -8.41 37.90 21.08
C VAL A 3 -7.07 37.35 20.58
N LEU A 4 -6.37 38.02 19.69
CA LEU A 4 -5.11 37.50 19.13
C LEU A 4 -3.89 38.44 19.22
N GLY A 5 -4.02 39.66 19.76
CA GLY A 5 -2.86 40.59 19.90
C GLY A 5 -2.18 40.97 18.58
N LEU A 6 -2.83 40.76 17.44
CA LEU A 6 -2.30 41.07 16.13
C LEU A 6 -2.87 42.44 15.65
N THR A 7 -2.02 43.44 15.62
CA THR A 7 -2.30 44.78 15.03
C THR A 7 -2.08 44.78 13.52
N GLN A 8 -2.15 43.66 12.84
CA GLN A 8 -2.08 43.59 11.39
C GLN A 8 -3.49 43.66 10.80
N ASP A 9 -3.64 44.55 9.82
CA ASP A 9 -4.86 44.74 9.08
C ASP A 9 -5.26 43.43 8.39
N VAL A 10 -6.42 42.90 8.79
CA VAL A 10 -6.92 41.61 8.21
C VAL A 10 -7.15 41.70 6.71
N SER A 11 -7.19 42.93 6.13
CA SER A 11 -7.28 43.09 4.68
C SER A 11 -6.10 42.48 3.92
N ASP A 12 -4.89 42.43 4.51
CA ASP A 12 -3.72 41.84 3.90
C ASP A 12 -3.80 40.30 3.82
N TRP A 13 -4.63 39.68 4.62
CA TRP A 13 -4.83 38.22 4.59
C TRP A 13 -5.72 37.77 3.43
N PHE A 14 -6.61 38.63 2.94
CA PHE A 14 -7.50 38.31 1.82
C PHE A 14 -6.82 38.45 0.45
N TYR A 15 -5.73 39.17 0.33
CA TYR A 15 -4.99 39.33 -0.92
C TYR A 15 -4.00 38.17 -1.21
N GLN A 16 -3.77 37.29 -0.27
CA GLN A 16 -2.94 36.09 -0.47
C GLN A 16 -3.73 34.85 -0.93
N TRP A 17 -5.05 34.94 -0.99
CA TRP A 17 -5.86 33.93 -1.63
C TRP A 17 -5.76 34.08 -3.14
N GLN A 18 -4.79 33.39 -3.76
CA GLN A 18 -4.89 33.12 -5.18
C GLN A 18 -6.10 32.20 -5.34
N TRP A 19 -7.13 32.68 -6.00
CA TRP A 19 -8.13 31.85 -6.60
C TRP A 19 -7.42 31.04 -7.67
N ILE A 20 -6.93 29.86 -7.29
CA ILE A 20 -6.67 28.82 -8.27
C ILE A 20 -8.05 28.50 -8.78
N GLU A 21 -8.25 28.66 -10.09
CA GLU A 21 -9.46 28.28 -10.79
C GLU A 21 -9.65 26.77 -10.59
N HIS A 22 -10.23 26.38 -9.45
CA HIS A 22 -10.80 25.07 -9.33
C HIS A 22 -12.00 25.09 -10.24
N ARG A 23 -11.91 24.38 -11.35
CA ARG A 23 -13.07 24.13 -12.20
C ARG A 23 -14.18 23.67 -11.28
N SER A 24 -15.31 24.37 -11.34
CA SER A 24 -16.48 24.05 -10.53
C SER A 24 -16.82 22.56 -10.70
N VAL A 25 -17.39 21.95 -9.66
CA VAL A 25 -17.86 20.55 -9.70
C VAL A 25 -18.77 20.30 -10.91
N ASN A 26 -19.46 21.34 -11.42
CA ASN A 26 -20.29 21.29 -12.64
C ASN A 26 -19.51 21.29 -13.96
N SER A 27 -18.20 21.57 -13.98
CA SER A 27 -17.35 21.35 -15.16
C SER A 27 -16.67 19.97 -15.12
N TRP A 28 -17.09 19.10 -14.22
CA TRP A 28 -16.61 17.74 -14.11
C TRP A 28 -17.14 16.91 -15.28
N SER A 29 -16.45 17.00 -16.40
CA SER A 29 -16.59 16.00 -17.45
C SER A 29 -15.76 14.83 -17.02
N PRO A 30 -16.37 13.69 -16.68
CA PRO A 30 -15.59 12.47 -16.48
C PRO A 30 -14.71 12.29 -17.69
N CYS A 31 -13.44 12.03 -17.48
CA CYS A 31 -12.57 11.74 -18.59
C CYS A 31 -13.17 10.54 -19.34
N GLN A 32 -13.13 10.60 -20.67
CA GLN A 32 -13.71 9.55 -21.49
C GLN A 32 -13.23 8.19 -21.00
N SER A 33 -14.14 7.23 -20.83
CA SER A 33 -13.80 5.84 -20.55
C SER A 33 -12.80 5.32 -21.56
N LEU A 34 -11.90 4.47 -21.09
CA LEU A 34 -10.98 3.74 -21.97
C LEU A 34 -11.72 2.55 -22.60
N GLU A 35 -11.43 2.27 -23.86
CA GLU A 35 -11.81 1.00 -24.45
C GLU A 35 -11.06 -0.15 -23.75
N ALA A 36 -11.58 -1.36 -23.88
CA ALA A 36 -10.95 -2.53 -23.30
C ALA A 36 -9.54 -2.74 -23.90
N PHE A 37 -8.51 -2.74 -23.06
CA PHE A 37 -7.18 -3.16 -23.47
C PHE A 37 -7.12 -4.68 -23.62
N ASP A 38 -6.27 -5.14 -24.53
CA ASP A 38 -5.90 -6.56 -24.56
C ASP A 38 -5.01 -6.89 -23.35
N MET A 39 -5.65 -7.24 -22.22
CA MET A 39 -4.96 -7.59 -20.99
C MET A 39 -4.05 -8.81 -21.17
N SER A 40 -4.42 -9.73 -22.06
CA SER A 40 -3.58 -10.89 -22.36
C SER A 40 -2.31 -10.49 -23.11
N GLY A 41 -2.39 -9.47 -23.97
CA GLY A 41 -1.24 -8.88 -24.64
C GLY A 41 -0.32 -8.12 -23.68
N LEU A 42 -0.87 -7.41 -22.70
CA LEU A 42 -0.09 -6.72 -21.66
C LEU A 42 0.63 -7.72 -20.73
N ALA A 43 0.02 -8.86 -20.47
CA ALA A 43 0.55 -9.92 -19.61
C ALA A 43 1.47 -10.92 -20.33
N GLN A 44 1.68 -10.81 -21.64
CA GLN A 44 2.54 -11.74 -22.36
C GLN A 44 4.00 -11.58 -21.95
N GLU A 45 4.49 -12.57 -21.27
CA GLU A 45 5.92 -12.82 -21.04
C GLU A 45 6.60 -13.34 -22.30
N LYS A 46 6.87 -12.50 -23.28
CA LYS A 46 7.88 -12.88 -24.25
C LYS A 46 9.24 -12.49 -23.68
N THR A 47 9.87 -13.47 -23.02
CA THR A 47 11.30 -13.51 -22.66
C THR A 47 11.91 -12.11 -22.45
N LEU A 48 11.63 -11.54 -21.27
CA LEU A 48 12.46 -10.46 -20.78
C LEU A 48 13.88 -11.00 -20.66
N PRO A 49 14.91 -10.28 -21.10
CA PRO A 49 16.28 -10.68 -20.84
C PRO A 49 16.48 -10.68 -19.33
N THR A 50 16.39 -11.87 -18.74
CA THR A 50 16.67 -12.07 -17.33
C THR A 50 18.14 -11.82 -17.10
N SER A 51 18.50 -10.97 -16.14
CA SER A 51 19.90 -10.76 -15.78
C SER A 51 20.58 -12.08 -15.43
N HIS A 52 21.90 -12.20 -15.64
CA HIS A 52 22.62 -13.43 -15.29
C HIS A 52 22.42 -13.81 -13.81
N SER A 53 22.45 -12.84 -12.93
CA SER A 53 22.20 -13.01 -11.50
C SER A 53 20.82 -13.59 -11.24
N MET A 54 19.79 -13.04 -11.87
CA MET A 54 18.43 -13.53 -11.71
C MET A 54 18.23 -14.91 -12.33
N ALA A 55 18.83 -15.19 -13.47
CA ALA A 55 18.82 -16.52 -14.09
C ALA A 55 19.39 -17.59 -13.16
N THR A 56 20.47 -17.27 -12.43
CA THR A 56 21.06 -18.16 -11.43
C THR A 56 20.07 -18.43 -10.30
N ILE A 57 19.46 -17.40 -9.74
CA ILE A 57 18.44 -17.50 -8.67
C ILE A 57 17.26 -18.36 -9.13
N LEU A 58 16.70 -18.09 -10.31
CA LEU A 58 15.52 -18.80 -10.84
C LEU A 58 15.81 -20.26 -11.22
N SER A 59 17.05 -20.59 -11.55
CA SER A 59 17.43 -21.95 -11.96
C SER A 59 17.46 -22.94 -10.81
N ASP A 60 17.73 -22.48 -9.57
CA ASP A 60 17.78 -23.35 -8.40
C ASP A 60 16.43 -23.45 -7.68
N LYS A 61 15.69 -24.49 -8.02
CA LYS A 61 14.39 -24.81 -7.38
C LYS A 61 14.50 -25.14 -5.88
N SER A 62 15.70 -25.39 -5.36
CA SER A 62 15.90 -25.67 -3.94
C SER A 62 16.09 -24.40 -3.11
N LEU A 63 16.44 -23.29 -3.72
CA LEU A 63 16.76 -22.02 -3.05
C LEU A 63 15.62 -21.51 -2.15
N PRO A 64 14.34 -21.48 -2.57
CA PRO A 64 13.24 -21.07 -1.70
C PRO A 64 13.15 -21.91 -0.42
N SER A 65 13.34 -23.24 -0.53
CA SER A 65 13.33 -24.13 0.64
C SER A 65 14.53 -23.91 1.55
N ARG A 66 15.70 -23.61 0.99
CA ARG A 66 16.92 -23.30 1.75
C ARG A 66 16.77 -21.96 2.51
N MET A 67 16.23 -20.93 1.85
CA MET A 67 15.92 -19.65 2.47
C MET A 67 14.89 -19.81 3.60
N HIS A 68 13.85 -20.61 3.38
CA HIS A 68 12.87 -20.95 4.41
C HIS A 68 13.52 -21.65 5.60
N ALA A 69 14.38 -22.65 5.35
CA ALA A 69 15.09 -23.38 6.41
C ALA A 69 16.04 -22.46 7.21
N LEU A 70 16.72 -21.52 6.55
CA LEU A 70 17.52 -20.50 7.22
C LEU A 70 16.63 -19.62 8.13
N GLY A 71 15.52 -19.09 7.62
CA GLY A 71 14.57 -18.30 8.43
C GLY A 71 14.06 -19.09 9.64
N LEU A 72 13.68 -20.35 9.42
CA LEU A 72 13.24 -21.26 10.47
C LEU A 72 14.32 -21.47 11.54
N SER A 73 15.58 -21.57 11.14
CA SER A 73 16.71 -21.72 12.08
C SER A 73 16.84 -20.54 13.04
N TYR A 74 16.61 -19.31 12.55
CA TYR A 74 16.59 -18.12 13.39
C TYR A 74 15.42 -18.13 14.38
N VAL A 75 14.24 -18.52 13.92
CA VAL A 75 13.05 -18.63 14.80
C VAL A 75 13.33 -19.65 15.91
N LEU A 76 13.86 -20.82 15.60
CA LEU A 76 14.16 -21.88 16.56
C LEU A 76 15.22 -21.41 17.60
N LYS A 77 16.30 -20.76 17.13
CA LYS A 77 17.33 -20.17 18.01
C LYS A 77 16.76 -19.10 18.93
N ALA A 78 15.90 -18.24 18.41
CA ALA A 78 15.23 -17.20 19.21
C ALA A 78 14.34 -17.84 20.28
N PHE A 79 13.53 -18.86 19.94
CA PHE A 79 12.66 -19.55 20.90
C PHE A 79 13.48 -20.29 21.98
N GLN A 80 14.57 -20.96 21.61
CA GLN A 80 15.51 -21.55 22.60
C GLN A 80 16.05 -20.50 23.57
N SER A 81 16.35 -19.30 23.07
CA SER A 81 16.94 -18.22 23.85
C SER A 81 15.96 -17.54 24.81
N LEU A 82 14.62 -17.72 24.63
CA LEU A 82 13.59 -17.10 25.47
C LEU A 82 13.45 -17.73 26.87
N ASP A 83 14.24 -18.76 27.20
CA ASP A 83 14.18 -19.47 28.51
C ASP A 83 12.78 -19.99 28.88
N LEU A 84 12.03 -20.46 27.86
CA LEU A 84 10.67 -20.98 28.04
C LEU A 84 10.62 -22.26 28.85
N ARG A 85 11.75 -23.01 28.92
CA ARG A 85 11.92 -24.31 29.62
C ARG A 85 10.86 -25.34 29.26
N LEU A 86 10.46 -25.37 27.96
CA LEU A 86 9.48 -26.33 27.47
C LEU A 86 10.09 -27.72 27.41
N THR A 87 9.35 -28.71 27.91
CA THR A 87 9.67 -30.14 27.80
C THR A 87 8.80 -30.80 26.73
N ILE A 88 9.32 -31.82 26.06
CA ILE A 88 8.55 -32.57 25.06
C ILE A 88 7.28 -33.13 25.70
N GLY A 89 6.13 -32.84 25.07
CA GLY A 89 4.81 -33.20 25.57
C GLY A 89 4.10 -32.06 26.34
N GLU A 90 4.82 -31.02 26.75
CA GLU A 90 4.25 -29.85 27.40
C GLU A 90 3.49 -28.97 26.39
N SER A 91 2.33 -28.45 26.81
CA SER A 91 1.54 -27.49 26.05
C SER A 91 1.74 -26.08 26.61
N ILE A 92 1.67 -25.09 25.74
CA ILE A 92 1.75 -23.68 26.08
C ILE A 92 0.72 -22.90 25.28
N SER A 93 -0.05 -22.03 25.93
CA SER A 93 -0.92 -21.09 25.24
C SER A 93 -0.08 -19.92 24.68
N LEU A 94 -0.67 -19.19 23.69
CA LEU A 94 -0.02 -17.99 23.17
C LEU A 94 0.22 -16.95 24.28
N ASP A 95 -0.75 -16.76 25.19
CA ASP A 95 -0.61 -15.80 26.28
C ASP A 95 0.52 -16.19 27.24
N GLU A 96 0.61 -17.45 27.60
CA GLU A 96 1.70 -17.96 28.43
C GLU A 96 3.05 -17.84 27.74
N PHE A 97 3.12 -18.14 26.43
CA PHE A 97 4.35 -17.94 25.65
C PHE A 97 4.80 -16.47 25.68
N MET A 98 3.88 -15.52 25.42
CA MET A 98 4.17 -14.10 25.45
C MET A 98 4.67 -13.66 26.85
N GLN A 99 4.02 -14.13 27.90
CA GLN A 99 4.37 -13.79 29.27
C GLN A 99 5.73 -14.39 29.68
N ARG A 100 5.93 -15.70 29.51
CA ARG A 100 7.19 -16.40 29.87
C ARG A 100 8.36 -15.87 29.05
N GLY A 101 8.16 -15.64 27.75
CA GLY A 101 9.15 -15.08 26.83
C GLY A 101 9.40 -13.57 27.04
N ARG A 102 8.60 -12.88 27.83
CA ARG A 102 8.62 -11.40 27.99
C ARG A 102 8.50 -10.69 26.63
N VAL A 103 7.66 -11.24 25.74
CA VAL A 103 7.45 -10.70 24.40
C VAL A 103 6.45 -9.54 24.46
N GLN A 104 6.74 -8.44 23.75
CA GLN A 104 5.86 -7.28 23.69
C GLN A 104 4.58 -7.60 22.92
N GLN A 105 3.45 -7.01 23.32
CA GLN A 105 2.14 -7.26 22.72
C GLN A 105 2.06 -6.91 21.23
N ILE A 106 2.85 -5.95 20.78
CA ILE A 106 2.95 -5.56 19.37
C ILE A 106 3.32 -6.74 18.46
N HIS A 107 4.09 -7.72 18.97
CA HIS A 107 4.52 -8.90 18.23
C HIS A 107 3.55 -10.10 18.34
N ARG A 108 2.39 -9.93 19.00
CA ARG A 108 1.48 -11.04 19.26
C ARG A 108 1.02 -11.77 17.97
N ARG A 109 0.66 -11.02 16.93
CA ARG A 109 0.25 -11.60 15.64
C ARG A 109 1.41 -12.38 14.99
N LEU A 110 2.60 -11.79 14.96
CA LEU A 110 3.82 -12.45 14.46
C LEU A 110 4.12 -13.73 15.22
N ILE A 111 4.12 -13.71 16.55
CA ILE A 111 4.41 -14.90 17.38
C ILE A 111 3.38 -15.99 17.14
N ASN A 112 2.08 -15.65 17.05
CA ASN A 112 1.05 -16.63 16.73
C ASN A 112 1.28 -17.27 15.36
N TYR A 113 1.63 -16.45 14.36
CA TYR A 113 1.98 -16.92 13.03
C TYR A 113 3.21 -17.85 13.05
N LEU A 114 4.28 -17.46 13.74
CA LEU A 114 5.50 -18.28 13.84
C LEU A 114 5.27 -19.60 14.60
N LEU A 115 4.42 -19.60 15.64
CA LEU A 115 4.02 -20.85 16.33
C LEU A 115 3.26 -21.78 15.38
N ASN A 116 2.36 -21.28 14.53
CA ASN A 116 1.69 -22.06 13.50
C ASN A 116 2.67 -22.58 12.44
N THR A 117 3.64 -21.77 12.02
CA THR A 117 4.74 -22.21 11.15
C THR A 117 5.55 -23.36 11.77
N LEU A 118 5.76 -23.31 13.07
CA LEU A 118 6.43 -24.41 13.80
C LEU A 118 5.53 -25.64 13.95
N VAL A 119 4.21 -25.50 13.96
CA VAL A 119 3.27 -26.63 13.86
C VAL A 119 3.38 -27.30 12.49
N GLU A 120 3.34 -26.52 11.41
CA GLU A 120 3.50 -27.01 10.04
C GLU A 120 4.85 -27.70 9.83
N SER A 121 5.91 -27.20 10.48
CA SER A 121 7.27 -27.75 10.45
C SER A 121 7.48 -28.94 11.41
N GLY A 122 6.44 -29.34 12.16
CA GLY A 122 6.45 -30.51 13.04
C GLY A 122 7.21 -30.35 14.37
N TYR A 123 7.51 -29.13 14.80
CA TYR A 123 8.11 -28.84 16.12
C TYR A 123 7.06 -28.72 17.23
N PHE A 124 5.86 -28.29 16.86
CA PHE A 124 4.71 -28.24 17.74
C PHE A 124 3.52 -28.97 17.11
N LYS A 125 2.50 -29.27 17.92
CA LYS A 125 1.17 -29.69 17.48
C LYS A 125 0.14 -28.80 18.12
N GLN A 126 -0.91 -28.46 17.39
CA GLN A 126 -2.04 -27.76 17.97
C GLN A 126 -2.97 -28.74 18.69
N LYS A 127 -3.28 -28.49 19.95
CA LYS A 127 -4.14 -29.31 20.77
C LYS A 127 -4.95 -28.40 21.71
N ASP A 128 -6.27 -28.48 21.64
CA ASP A 128 -7.20 -27.74 22.49
C ASP A 128 -6.94 -26.21 22.52
N GLY A 129 -6.50 -25.63 21.40
CA GLY A 129 -6.15 -24.20 21.30
C GLY A 129 -4.76 -23.82 21.82
N GLU A 130 -3.97 -24.82 22.28
CA GLU A 130 -2.62 -24.66 22.76
C GLU A 130 -1.60 -25.28 21.79
N PHE A 131 -0.33 -24.91 21.97
CA PHE A 131 0.80 -25.41 21.21
C PHE A 131 1.57 -26.43 22.04
N GLN A 132 1.42 -27.71 21.69
CA GLN A 132 2.16 -28.80 22.36
C GLN A 132 3.54 -28.97 21.73
N PHE A 133 4.60 -28.85 22.52
CA PHE A 133 5.97 -29.08 22.09
C PHE A 133 6.24 -30.57 21.86
N VAL A 134 6.66 -30.95 20.65
CA VAL A 134 6.79 -32.37 20.28
C VAL A 134 8.19 -32.79 19.85
N LYS A 135 9.08 -31.83 19.53
CA LYS A 135 10.40 -32.14 18.99
C LYS A 135 11.41 -31.06 19.40
N SER A 136 12.65 -31.46 19.68
CA SER A 136 13.76 -30.54 19.98
C SER A 136 13.86 -29.43 18.90
N LEU A 137 14.11 -28.18 19.35
CA LEU A 137 14.23 -27.01 18.49
C LEU A 137 15.61 -26.96 17.79
N GLU A 138 16.00 -28.05 17.16
CA GLU A 138 17.23 -28.14 16.37
C GLU A 138 16.89 -28.15 14.87
N CYS A 139 17.63 -27.38 14.10
CA CYS A 139 17.49 -27.33 12.64
C CYS A 139 18.87 -27.43 12.00
N ASN A 140 18.99 -28.35 11.07
CA ASN A 140 20.16 -28.46 10.20
C ASN A 140 19.85 -27.68 8.92
N ALA A 141 20.25 -26.40 8.90
CA ALA A 141 20.05 -25.50 7.76
C ALA A 141 21.40 -24.89 7.37
N ASP A 142 21.49 -24.45 6.13
CA ASP A 142 22.58 -23.58 5.70
C ASP A 142 22.63 -22.32 6.60
N THR A 143 23.81 -21.81 6.82
CA THR A 143 23.96 -20.48 7.42
C THR A 143 23.79 -19.38 6.36
N ALA A 144 23.58 -18.14 6.78
CA ALA A 144 23.57 -17.00 5.86
C ALA A 144 24.88 -16.91 5.06
N GLU A 145 26.01 -17.22 5.70
CA GLU A 145 27.33 -17.26 5.07
C GLU A 145 27.46 -18.34 4.00
N ASP A 146 26.91 -19.54 4.25
CA ASP A 146 26.92 -20.64 3.28
C ASP A 146 26.07 -20.30 2.05
N LEU A 147 24.89 -19.70 2.24
CA LEU A 147 24.04 -19.22 1.16
C LEU A 147 24.69 -18.06 0.41
N LEU A 148 25.35 -17.13 1.11
CA LEU A 148 26.03 -16.00 0.48
C LEU A 148 27.20 -16.46 -0.39
N LYS A 149 27.94 -17.50 0.01
CA LYS A 149 28.99 -18.10 -0.83
C LYS A 149 28.41 -18.74 -2.11
N ALA A 150 27.22 -19.36 -2.00
CA ALA A 150 26.56 -19.98 -3.14
C ALA A 150 25.83 -18.96 -4.05
N TYR A 151 25.30 -17.90 -3.46
CA TYR A 151 24.51 -16.84 -4.13
C TYR A 151 24.96 -15.45 -3.68
N PRO A 152 26.12 -14.98 -4.16
CA PRO A 152 26.63 -13.63 -3.81
C PRO A 152 25.66 -12.50 -4.17
N GLU A 153 24.78 -12.74 -5.15
CA GLU A 153 23.76 -11.83 -5.62
C GLU A 153 22.68 -11.51 -4.55
N LEU A 154 22.45 -12.44 -3.62
CA LEU A 154 21.48 -12.29 -2.52
C LEU A 154 22.10 -11.63 -1.27
N LYS A 155 23.20 -10.88 -1.43
CA LYS A 155 23.90 -10.22 -0.32
C LYS A 155 22.97 -9.38 0.54
N ILE A 156 22.05 -8.65 -0.09
CA ILE A 156 21.15 -7.72 0.63
C ILE A 156 20.09 -8.51 1.40
N GLU A 157 19.45 -9.46 0.76
CA GLU A 157 18.43 -10.31 1.38
C GLU A 157 19.00 -11.11 2.56
N LEU A 158 20.12 -11.79 2.32
CA LEU A 158 20.76 -12.61 3.34
C LEU A 158 21.31 -11.75 4.49
N GLY A 159 21.87 -10.59 4.17
CA GLY A 159 22.37 -9.65 5.20
C GLY A 159 21.26 -9.06 6.05
N LEU A 160 20.11 -8.71 5.47
CA LEU A 160 18.93 -8.26 6.24
C LEU A 160 18.40 -9.39 7.12
N LEU A 161 18.22 -10.59 6.54
CA LEU A 161 17.70 -11.74 7.28
C LEU A 161 18.61 -12.15 8.43
N ASP A 162 19.94 -12.14 8.22
CA ASP A 162 20.91 -12.48 9.27
C ASP A 162 20.90 -11.45 10.41
N ARG A 163 20.90 -10.15 10.04
CA ARG A 163 20.88 -9.04 10.99
C ARG A 163 19.63 -9.07 11.88
N THR A 164 18.46 -9.19 11.29
CA THR A 164 17.19 -9.21 12.03
C THR A 164 16.97 -10.55 12.73
N GLY A 165 17.23 -11.67 12.03
CA GLY A 165 17.08 -13.03 12.55
C GLY A 165 17.94 -13.31 13.78
N SER A 166 19.16 -12.80 13.81
CA SER A 166 20.05 -12.94 14.97
C SER A 166 19.60 -12.11 16.18
N CYS A 167 18.77 -11.08 15.95
CA CYS A 167 18.28 -10.16 17.00
C CYS A 167 16.82 -10.42 17.40
N LEU A 168 16.14 -11.46 16.90
CA LEU A 168 14.70 -11.67 17.12
C LEU A 168 14.28 -11.59 18.58
N LYS A 169 15.01 -12.24 19.49
CA LYS A 169 14.73 -12.17 20.92
C LYS A 169 14.75 -10.74 21.45
N ASP A 170 15.76 -9.97 21.07
CA ASP A 170 15.92 -8.61 21.54
C ASP A 170 14.87 -7.68 20.97
N ILE A 171 14.49 -7.89 19.71
CA ILE A 171 13.36 -7.19 19.06
C ILE A 171 12.06 -7.52 19.80
N TRP A 172 11.74 -8.80 19.97
CA TRP A 172 10.49 -9.23 20.62
C TRP A 172 10.36 -8.72 22.06
N GLN A 173 11.50 -8.58 22.76
CA GLN A 173 11.54 -8.05 24.13
C GLN A 173 11.73 -6.52 24.19
N GLY A 174 11.73 -5.81 23.03
CA GLY A 174 11.85 -4.35 22.95
C GLY A 174 13.23 -3.79 23.30
N ARG A 175 14.28 -4.60 23.17
CA ARG A 175 15.67 -4.19 23.41
C ARG A 175 16.41 -3.77 22.15
N ALA A 176 15.90 -4.14 20.99
CA ALA A 176 16.40 -3.71 19.68
C ALA A 176 15.24 -3.14 18.86
N ASP A 177 15.48 -2.06 18.13
CA ASP A 177 14.51 -1.45 17.23
C ASP A 177 14.64 -2.09 15.83
N PRO A 178 13.59 -2.76 15.31
CA PRO A 178 13.63 -3.33 13.97
C PRO A 178 13.80 -2.28 12.87
N LEU A 179 13.35 -1.03 13.07
CA LEU A 179 13.55 0.04 12.09
C LEU A 179 15.04 0.35 11.91
N ASP A 180 15.80 0.44 12.99
CA ASP A 180 17.24 0.64 12.92
C ASP A 180 17.94 -0.50 12.19
N LEU A 181 17.55 -1.75 12.50
CA LEU A 181 18.14 -2.94 11.86
C LEU A 181 17.84 -3.03 10.37
N LEU A 182 16.67 -2.56 9.92
CA LEU A 182 16.26 -2.64 8.52
C LEU A 182 16.77 -1.45 7.68
N PHE A 183 16.69 -0.23 8.21
CA PHE A 183 16.89 0.97 7.41
C PHE A 183 18.26 1.63 7.54
N LYS A 184 18.99 1.33 8.63
CA LYS A 184 20.38 1.79 8.74
C LYS A 184 21.22 1.07 7.71
N GLU A 185 21.86 1.85 6.83
CA GLU A 185 22.77 1.29 5.84
C GLU A 185 24.09 0.88 6.50
N GLU A 186 24.45 -0.38 6.35
CA GLU A 186 25.70 -0.94 6.84
C GLU A 186 26.19 -1.97 5.81
N ASP A 187 27.42 -1.83 5.38
CA ASP A 187 28.08 -2.68 4.37
C ASP A 187 27.29 -2.87 3.05
N GLY A 188 26.51 -1.85 2.66
CA GLY A 188 25.63 -1.90 1.48
C GLY A 188 24.37 -2.73 1.68
N VAL A 189 23.97 -2.99 2.93
CA VAL A 189 22.78 -3.76 3.29
C VAL A 189 21.79 -2.86 4.03
N SER A 190 20.63 -2.65 3.46
CA SER A 190 19.48 -1.98 4.07
C SER A 190 18.20 -2.27 3.29
N ALA A 191 17.04 -2.05 3.89
CA ALA A 191 15.76 -2.15 3.19
C ALA A 191 15.67 -1.18 2.00
N THR A 192 16.31 -0.01 2.07
CA THR A 192 16.41 0.91 0.93
C THR A 192 17.16 0.28 -0.23
N ARG A 193 18.30 -0.36 0.04
CA ARG A 193 19.09 -1.07 -0.97
C ARG A 193 18.35 -2.29 -1.52
N LEU A 194 17.56 -2.96 -0.71
CA LEU A 194 16.74 -4.10 -1.16
C LEU A 194 15.82 -3.69 -2.33
N TYR A 195 15.10 -2.58 -2.20
CA TYR A 195 14.21 -2.09 -3.25
C TYR A 195 14.94 -1.51 -4.47
N GLN A 196 16.18 -1.05 -4.33
CA GLN A 196 16.95 -0.39 -5.39
C GLN A 196 17.89 -1.35 -6.12
N ASP A 197 18.59 -2.22 -5.40
CA ASP A 197 19.74 -2.95 -5.90
C ASP A 197 19.59 -4.48 -5.88
N SER A 198 18.55 -5.02 -5.20
CA SER A 198 18.30 -6.45 -5.19
C SER A 198 17.93 -6.96 -6.59
N PRO A 199 18.54 -8.04 -7.08
CA PRO A 199 18.18 -8.62 -8.37
C PRO A 199 16.73 -9.13 -8.41
N VAL A 200 16.16 -9.53 -7.27
CA VAL A 200 14.76 -9.97 -7.15
C VAL A 200 13.80 -8.80 -7.38
N TYR A 201 14.03 -7.66 -6.71
CA TYR A 201 13.20 -6.47 -6.87
C TYR A 201 13.45 -5.77 -8.22
N ALA A 202 14.70 -5.77 -8.71
CA ALA A 202 15.02 -5.28 -10.05
C ALA A 202 14.26 -6.05 -11.13
N HIS A 203 14.23 -7.39 -11.03
CA HIS A 203 13.48 -8.24 -11.95
C HIS A 203 11.98 -7.96 -11.92
N ALA A 204 11.39 -7.79 -10.75
CA ALA A 204 9.99 -7.43 -10.60
C ALA A 204 9.67 -6.06 -11.22
N ASN A 205 10.55 -5.06 -11.04
CA ASN A 205 10.43 -3.76 -11.69
C ASN A 205 10.62 -3.84 -13.22
N GLU A 206 11.50 -4.72 -13.73
CA GLU A 206 11.65 -5.00 -15.16
C GLU A 206 10.35 -5.58 -15.76
N LEU A 207 9.71 -6.53 -15.07
CA LEU A 207 8.41 -7.10 -15.48
C LEU A 207 7.33 -6.03 -15.55
N LEU A 208 7.23 -5.20 -14.50
CA LEU A 208 6.28 -4.09 -14.44
C LEU A 208 6.53 -3.09 -15.58
N SER A 209 7.79 -2.68 -15.77
CA SER A 209 8.18 -1.73 -16.80
C SER A 209 7.89 -2.23 -18.20
N ALA A 210 8.11 -3.52 -18.46
CA ALA A 210 7.81 -4.11 -19.76
C ALA A 210 6.31 -4.13 -20.05
N SER A 211 5.49 -4.47 -19.05
CA SER A 211 4.04 -4.44 -19.17
C SER A 211 3.53 -3.00 -19.32
N PHE A 212 4.08 -2.08 -18.55
CA PHE A 212 3.78 -0.65 -18.64
C PHE A 212 4.17 -0.07 -20.00
N LYS A 213 5.35 -0.43 -20.53
CA LYS A 213 5.77 0.00 -21.87
C LYS A 213 4.80 -0.45 -22.96
N ARG A 214 4.31 -1.69 -22.89
CA ARG A 214 3.30 -2.17 -23.86
C ARG A 214 2.03 -1.34 -23.81
N LEU A 215 1.59 -0.97 -22.60
CA LEU A 215 0.44 -0.09 -22.42
C LEU A 215 0.71 1.28 -23.03
N VAL A 216 1.86 1.90 -22.76
CA VAL A 216 2.26 3.21 -23.33
C VAL A 216 2.38 3.15 -24.85
N ASP A 217 2.97 2.09 -25.41
CA ASP A 217 3.10 1.90 -26.86
C ASP A 217 1.71 1.76 -27.55
N ALA A 218 0.74 1.19 -26.86
CA ALA A 218 -0.64 1.04 -27.35
C ALA A 218 -1.54 2.26 -27.02
N TRP A 219 -1.02 3.26 -26.30
CA TRP A 219 -1.81 4.40 -25.85
C TRP A 219 -2.28 5.28 -27.01
N PRO A 220 -3.54 5.76 -27.02
CA PRO A 220 -4.05 6.66 -28.07
C PRO A 220 -3.21 7.95 -28.14
N LYS A 221 -2.74 8.31 -29.34
CA LYS A 221 -1.83 9.46 -29.55
C LYS A 221 -2.51 10.82 -29.31
N ASP A 222 -3.81 10.86 -29.37
CA ASP A 222 -4.66 12.05 -29.18
C ASP A 222 -5.18 12.19 -27.73
N ARG A 223 -4.80 11.25 -26.84
CA ARG A 223 -5.22 11.23 -25.46
C ARG A 223 -4.02 11.37 -24.51
N ARG A 224 -4.11 12.35 -23.62
CA ARG A 224 -3.15 12.52 -22.54
C ARG A 224 -3.19 11.34 -21.58
N LEU A 225 -2.02 10.79 -21.19
CA LEU A 225 -1.91 9.69 -20.24
C LEU A 225 -1.81 10.25 -18.82
N ARG A 226 -2.72 9.89 -17.94
CA ARG A 226 -2.77 10.35 -16.55
C ARG A 226 -2.50 9.18 -15.61
N ILE A 227 -1.38 9.28 -14.92
CA ILE A 227 -0.83 8.24 -14.05
C ILE A 227 -0.91 8.69 -12.61
N LEU A 228 -1.38 7.82 -11.74
CA LEU A 228 -1.30 7.94 -10.30
C LEU A 228 -0.42 6.81 -9.76
N GLU A 229 0.73 7.15 -9.22
CA GLU A 229 1.53 6.20 -8.44
C GLU A 229 1.23 6.39 -6.96
N VAL A 230 0.81 5.31 -6.30
CA VAL A 230 0.44 5.33 -4.89
C VAL A 230 1.49 4.64 -4.03
N GLY A 231 1.83 5.23 -2.88
CA GLY A 231 2.86 4.71 -1.99
C GLY A 231 4.24 4.64 -2.65
N ALA A 232 4.59 5.64 -3.45
CA ALA A 232 5.81 5.65 -4.26
C ALA A 232 7.11 5.64 -3.43
N GLY A 233 7.04 5.97 -2.13
CA GLY A 233 8.14 5.88 -1.19
C GLY A 233 9.37 6.69 -1.61
N ARG A 234 10.45 6.01 -1.92
CA ARG A 234 11.70 6.61 -2.41
C ARG A 234 11.85 6.57 -3.95
N GLY A 235 10.79 6.19 -4.68
CA GLY A 235 10.77 6.19 -6.14
C GLY A 235 11.49 5.01 -6.79
N GLY A 236 11.59 3.87 -6.11
CA GLY A 236 12.25 2.67 -6.65
C GLY A 236 11.60 2.19 -7.95
N THR A 237 10.27 2.13 -8.01
CA THR A 237 9.52 1.79 -9.21
C THR A 237 9.44 2.96 -10.19
N THR A 238 9.22 4.18 -9.70
CA THR A 238 9.15 5.42 -10.50
C THR A 238 10.35 5.57 -11.45
N LEU A 239 11.55 5.24 -10.97
CA LEU A 239 12.79 5.32 -11.73
C LEU A 239 12.74 4.51 -13.04
N HIS A 240 12.03 3.40 -13.03
CA HIS A 240 11.90 2.51 -14.18
C HIS A 240 10.77 2.93 -15.13
N LEU A 241 9.80 3.73 -14.67
CA LEU A 241 8.61 4.09 -15.43
C LEU A 241 8.74 5.44 -16.15
N LEU A 242 9.32 6.45 -15.49
CA LEU A 242 9.44 7.80 -16.06
C LEU A 242 10.15 7.85 -17.41
N PRO A 243 11.22 7.06 -17.69
CA PRO A 243 11.86 7.06 -19.02
C PRO A 243 10.99 6.50 -20.15
N LEU A 244 9.87 5.85 -19.84
CA LEU A 244 9.01 5.17 -20.80
C LEU A 244 7.86 6.04 -21.31
N VAL A 245 7.62 7.20 -20.70
CA VAL A 245 6.48 8.08 -21.03
C VAL A 245 6.94 9.32 -21.80
N ASP A 246 6.03 9.87 -22.60
CA ASP A 246 6.23 11.15 -23.26
C ASP A 246 5.89 12.29 -22.27
N PRO A 247 6.86 13.16 -21.90
CA PRO A 247 6.63 14.26 -20.98
C PRO A 247 5.55 15.24 -21.41
N GLU A 248 5.38 15.44 -22.73
CA GLU A 248 4.40 16.39 -23.27
C GLU A 248 2.97 15.81 -23.27
N GLN A 249 2.84 14.48 -23.21
CA GLN A 249 1.56 13.76 -23.26
C GLN A 249 1.19 13.08 -21.94
N THR A 250 1.96 13.31 -20.87
CA THR A 250 1.78 12.59 -19.60
C THR A 250 1.58 13.57 -18.43
N ASP A 251 0.63 13.26 -17.57
CA ASP A 251 0.52 13.80 -16.22
C ASP A 251 0.86 12.66 -15.25
N TYR A 252 1.88 12.85 -14.43
CA TYR A 252 2.34 11.86 -13.47
C TYR A 252 2.21 12.41 -12.06
N ILE A 253 1.34 11.79 -11.26
CA ILE A 253 1.12 12.17 -9.88
C ILE A 253 1.80 11.13 -8.97
N TYR A 254 2.90 11.54 -8.36
CA TYR A 254 3.66 10.77 -7.40
C TYR A 254 3.06 10.97 -6.00
N THR A 255 2.54 9.91 -5.39
CA THR A 255 1.91 10.02 -4.08
C THR A 255 2.49 9.06 -3.05
N ASP A 256 2.46 9.51 -1.81
CA ASP A 256 2.76 8.69 -0.63
C ASP A 256 1.98 9.25 0.57
N MET A 257 1.73 8.43 1.58
CA MET A 257 1.13 8.88 2.83
C MET A 257 2.05 9.89 3.55
N SER A 258 3.37 9.71 3.43
CA SER A 258 4.39 10.57 4.03
C SER A 258 4.99 11.54 3.00
N SER A 259 4.72 12.84 3.16
CA SER A 259 5.39 13.89 2.38
C SER A 259 6.92 13.97 2.64
N GLY A 260 7.42 13.29 3.66
CA GLY A 260 8.86 13.24 4.00
C GLY A 260 9.73 12.63 2.89
N PHE A 261 9.15 11.87 1.96
CA PHE A 261 9.88 11.32 0.81
C PHE A 261 10.00 12.29 -0.36
N PHE A 262 9.17 13.35 -0.41
CA PHE A 262 9.04 14.18 -1.62
C PHE A 262 10.28 15.01 -1.95
N ASP A 263 11.00 15.53 -0.95
CA ASP A 263 12.20 16.33 -1.22
C ASP A 263 13.31 15.49 -1.85
N GLN A 264 13.49 14.26 -1.38
CA GLN A 264 14.43 13.33 -2.00
C GLN A 264 13.97 12.94 -3.41
N ALA A 265 12.69 12.62 -3.59
CA ALA A 265 12.12 12.25 -4.89
C ALA A 265 12.23 13.40 -5.91
N LYS A 266 11.92 14.65 -5.52
CA LYS A 266 12.09 15.84 -6.37
C LYS A 266 13.53 16.04 -6.83
N ASN A 267 14.51 15.80 -5.96
CA ASN A 267 15.92 15.87 -6.32
C ASN A 267 16.32 14.76 -7.28
N GLN A 268 15.83 13.54 -7.04
CA GLN A 268 16.12 12.36 -7.87
C GLN A 268 15.51 12.50 -9.28
N PHE A 269 14.27 12.99 -9.36
CA PHE A 269 13.51 13.12 -10.60
C PHE A 269 13.47 14.55 -11.16
N LYS A 270 14.46 15.40 -10.83
CA LYS A 270 14.55 16.79 -11.28
C LYS A 270 14.51 16.97 -12.80
N ASP A 271 14.94 15.95 -13.54
CA ASP A 271 14.93 15.93 -15.01
C ASP A 271 13.55 15.59 -15.61
N TYR A 272 12.56 15.32 -14.75
CA TYR A 272 11.17 15.02 -15.11
C TYR A 272 10.21 16.07 -14.49
N PRO A 273 10.23 17.34 -14.97
CA PRO A 273 9.50 18.45 -14.35
C PRO A 273 7.96 18.30 -14.42
N PHE A 274 7.44 17.37 -15.20
CA PHE A 274 6.02 17.07 -15.32
C PHE A 274 5.47 16.20 -14.15
N VAL A 275 6.37 15.67 -13.30
CA VAL A 275 5.97 14.89 -12.12
C VAL A 275 5.45 15.83 -11.03
N GLN A 276 4.23 15.59 -10.56
CA GLN A 276 3.62 16.29 -9.45
C GLN A 276 3.65 15.43 -8.20
N TYR A 277 3.76 16.06 -7.03
CA TYR A 277 3.90 15.38 -5.74
C TYR A 277 2.76 15.78 -4.82
N GLN A 278 1.99 14.81 -4.34
CA GLN A 278 0.85 15.04 -3.46
C GLN A 278 0.74 13.94 -2.41
N ALA A 279 0.44 14.31 -1.16
CA ALA A 279 0.19 13.30 -0.13
C ALA A 279 -1.14 12.60 -0.38
N LEU A 280 -1.16 11.27 -0.19
CA LEU A 280 -2.36 10.45 -0.30
C LEU A 280 -2.31 9.33 0.72
N ASN A 281 -3.26 9.35 1.66
CA ASN A 281 -3.56 8.24 2.54
C ASN A 281 -4.68 7.38 1.92
N LEU A 282 -4.36 6.17 1.49
CA LEU A 282 -5.32 5.26 0.86
C LEU A 282 -6.41 4.74 1.82
N GLU A 283 -6.19 4.88 3.13
CA GLU A 283 -7.16 4.48 4.17
C GLU A 283 -8.27 5.53 4.38
N GLU A 284 -8.11 6.73 3.82
CA GLU A 284 -9.05 7.84 3.92
C GLU A 284 -9.69 8.16 2.57
N ASP A 285 -10.84 8.82 2.59
CA ASP A 285 -11.53 9.22 1.36
C ASP A 285 -10.64 10.15 0.49
N PRO A 286 -10.32 9.77 -0.76
CA PRO A 286 -9.46 10.56 -1.62
C PRO A 286 -10.01 11.97 -1.94
N GLU A 287 -11.33 12.13 -2.05
CA GLU A 287 -11.94 13.45 -2.32
C GLU A 287 -11.67 14.43 -1.17
N SER A 288 -11.71 13.92 0.08
CA SER A 288 -11.41 14.74 1.26
C SER A 288 -9.95 15.22 1.29
N GLN A 289 -9.08 14.60 0.50
CA GLN A 289 -7.66 14.91 0.36
C GLN A 289 -7.36 15.75 -0.91
N GLY A 290 -8.42 16.16 -1.63
CA GLY A 290 -8.31 17.02 -2.81
C GLY A 290 -8.06 16.28 -4.14
N PHE A 291 -8.26 14.96 -4.16
CA PHE A 291 -8.20 14.19 -5.41
C PHE A 291 -9.57 14.19 -6.11
N ALA A 292 -9.58 14.55 -7.38
CA ALA A 292 -10.77 14.45 -8.18
C ALA A 292 -11.02 12.99 -8.62
N LEU A 293 -12.29 12.59 -8.62
CA LEU A 293 -12.69 11.24 -9.01
C LEU A 293 -12.61 11.03 -10.52
N GLN A 294 -12.43 9.78 -10.95
CA GLN A 294 -12.38 9.35 -12.35
C GLN A 294 -11.40 10.17 -13.22
N GLN A 295 -10.24 10.48 -12.67
CA GLN A 295 -9.23 11.30 -13.36
C GLN A 295 -8.04 10.49 -13.87
N TYR A 296 -7.78 9.32 -13.33
CA TYR A 296 -6.56 8.58 -13.65
C TYR A 296 -6.83 7.42 -14.60
N ASP A 297 -6.02 7.34 -15.65
CA ASP A 297 -6.06 6.28 -16.65
C ASP A 297 -5.31 5.04 -16.18
N VAL A 298 -4.21 5.28 -15.46
CA VAL A 298 -3.34 4.23 -14.92
C VAL A 298 -3.06 4.49 -13.44
N VAL A 299 -3.23 3.45 -12.62
CA VAL A 299 -2.80 3.44 -11.22
C VAL A 299 -1.69 2.42 -11.07
N ILE A 300 -0.62 2.81 -10.37
CA ILE A 300 0.54 1.95 -10.10
C ILE A 300 0.74 1.90 -8.59
N ALA A 301 0.92 0.68 -8.05
CA ALA A 301 1.26 0.47 -6.64
C ALA A 301 2.28 -0.67 -6.53
N ALA A 302 3.38 -0.42 -5.81
CA ALA A 302 4.43 -1.40 -5.62
C ALA A 302 4.70 -1.62 -4.13
N ASN A 303 4.32 -2.78 -3.61
CA ASN A 303 4.48 -3.18 -2.20
C ASN A 303 3.82 -2.19 -1.21
N VAL A 304 2.58 -1.82 -1.46
CA VAL A 304 1.83 -0.80 -0.71
C VAL A 304 0.52 -1.32 -0.16
N LEU A 305 -0.30 -1.97 -1.00
CA LEU A 305 -1.69 -2.24 -0.67
C LEU A 305 -1.82 -3.24 0.48
N HIS A 306 -0.89 -4.20 0.59
CA HIS A 306 -0.84 -5.14 1.71
C HIS A 306 -0.67 -4.46 3.08
N ALA A 307 -0.11 -3.25 3.12
CA ALA A 307 0.13 -2.50 4.36
C ALA A 307 -1.09 -1.69 4.83
N THR A 308 -2.18 -1.63 4.06
CA THR A 308 -3.40 -0.92 4.46
C THR A 308 -4.27 -1.75 5.40
N LYS A 309 -5.10 -1.09 6.21
CA LYS A 309 -5.96 -1.75 7.21
C LYS A 309 -7.07 -2.58 6.58
N ASP A 310 -7.69 -2.05 5.54
CA ASP A 310 -8.81 -2.67 4.83
C ASP A 310 -8.53 -2.62 3.33
N ILE A 311 -8.19 -3.79 2.77
CA ILE A 311 -7.84 -3.90 1.36
C ILE A 311 -9.05 -3.63 0.45
N GLN A 312 -10.25 -4.02 0.88
CA GLN A 312 -11.46 -3.80 0.10
C GLN A 312 -11.81 -2.32 0.03
N GLN A 313 -11.68 -1.60 1.14
CA GLN A 313 -11.88 -0.15 1.18
C GLN A 313 -10.80 0.56 0.34
N THR A 314 -9.56 0.16 0.46
CA THR A 314 -8.44 0.71 -0.33
C THR A 314 -8.69 0.56 -1.83
N LEU A 315 -9.09 -0.61 -2.29
CA LEU A 315 -9.42 -0.85 -3.70
C LEU A 315 -10.65 -0.06 -4.15
N THR A 316 -11.63 0.13 -3.25
CA THR A 316 -12.78 1.01 -3.53
C THR A 316 -12.35 2.46 -3.72
N HIS A 317 -11.44 2.97 -2.89
CA HIS A 317 -10.88 4.32 -3.06
C HIS A 317 -10.15 4.46 -4.39
N LEU A 318 -9.32 3.47 -4.75
CA LEU A 318 -8.60 3.47 -6.02
C LEU A 318 -9.53 3.39 -7.24
N SER A 319 -10.55 2.53 -7.20
CA SER A 319 -11.54 2.43 -8.29
C SER A 319 -12.29 3.73 -8.53
N ARG A 320 -12.56 4.52 -7.47
CA ARG A 320 -13.18 5.84 -7.60
C ARG A 320 -12.27 6.89 -8.25
N LEU A 321 -10.96 6.78 -8.06
CA LEU A 321 -9.98 7.69 -8.68
C LEU A 321 -9.78 7.40 -10.16
N MET A 322 -9.99 6.16 -10.59
CA MET A 322 -9.75 5.70 -11.95
C MET A 322 -10.92 6.00 -12.87
N VAL A 323 -10.61 6.27 -14.14
CA VAL A 323 -11.64 6.31 -15.18
C VAL A 323 -12.18 4.90 -15.43
N PRO A 324 -13.46 4.73 -15.84
CA PRO A 324 -13.94 3.44 -16.33
C PRO A 324 -13.05 2.92 -17.45
N GLY A 325 -12.65 1.65 -17.39
CA GLY A 325 -11.68 1.06 -18.30
C GLY A 325 -10.21 1.36 -17.96
N GLY A 326 -9.92 2.14 -16.91
CA GLY A 326 -8.56 2.41 -16.46
C GLY A 326 -7.81 1.14 -16.02
N VAL A 327 -6.50 1.15 -16.15
CA VAL A 327 -5.63 0.00 -15.85
C VAL A 327 -4.92 0.19 -14.53
N MET A 328 -4.95 -0.81 -13.67
CA MET A 328 -4.15 -0.85 -12.44
C MET A 328 -3.04 -1.89 -12.57
N MET A 329 -1.83 -1.51 -12.22
CA MET A 329 -0.65 -2.37 -12.21
C MET A 329 -0.11 -2.43 -10.78
N LEU A 330 -0.10 -3.62 -10.21
CA LEU A 330 0.36 -3.88 -8.86
C LEU A 330 1.61 -4.76 -8.89
N LEU A 331 2.57 -4.42 -8.05
CA LEU A 331 3.69 -5.27 -7.72
C LEU A 331 3.56 -5.62 -6.23
N GLU A 332 3.11 -6.85 -5.94
CA GLU A 332 2.80 -7.28 -4.59
C GLU A 332 3.28 -8.73 -4.35
N GLY A 333 3.73 -9.00 -3.14
CA GLY A 333 3.99 -10.37 -2.73
C GLY A 333 2.67 -11.16 -2.67
N THR A 334 2.70 -12.42 -3.15
CA THR A 334 1.52 -13.31 -3.14
C THR A 334 1.75 -14.60 -2.34
N GLU A 335 2.95 -14.77 -1.83
CA GLU A 335 3.36 -15.97 -1.09
C GLU A 335 3.84 -15.61 0.33
N ARG A 336 3.61 -16.51 1.26
CA ARG A 336 4.17 -16.43 2.62
C ARG A 336 5.68 -16.67 2.57
N SER A 337 6.45 -15.84 3.28
CA SER A 337 7.91 -15.91 3.27
C SER A 337 8.50 -15.57 4.62
N LEU A 338 9.24 -16.49 5.21
CA LEU A 338 9.98 -16.22 6.46
C LEU A 338 11.00 -15.08 6.28
N PHE A 339 11.49 -14.82 5.08
CA PHE A 339 12.28 -13.62 4.82
C PHE A 339 11.46 -12.35 5.12
N ALA A 340 10.26 -12.25 4.56
CA ALA A 340 9.40 -11.10 4.79
C ALA A 340 8.97 -11.00 6.26
N ASP A 341 8.63 -12.13 6.90
CA ASP A 341 8.17 -12.21 8.28
C ASP A 341 9.24 -11.83 9.30
N LEU A 342 10.50 -12.20 9.03
CA LEU A 342 11.63 -11.91 9.91
C LEU A 342 12.37 -10.62 9.55
N THR A 343 11.88 -9.87 8.56
CA THR A 343 12.33 -8.51 8.21
C THR A 343 11.18 -7.53 8.42
N PHE A 344 10.33 -7.32 7.42
CA PHE A 344 9.21 -6.38 7.49
C PHE A 344 8.12 -6.81 8.47
N GLY A 345 7.94 -8.12 8.68
CA GLY A 345 7.01 -8.69 9.68
C GLY A 345 7.36 -8.35 11.13
N LEU A 346 8.53 -7.78 11.39
CA LEU A 346 8.92 -7.24 12.70
C LEU A 346 8.34 -5.85 12.96
N LEU A 347 7.83 -5.18 11.91
CA LEU A 347 7.23 -3.85 11.99
C LEU A 347 5.73 -3.96 12.28
N ASP A 348 5.21 -3.05 13.10
CA ASP A 348 3.78 -2.99 13.44
C ASP A 348 2.89 -2.87 12.19
N GLY A 349 3.33 -2.08 11.21
CA GLY A 349 2.61 -1.85 9.95
C GLY A 349 2.25 -3.12 9.18
N TRP A 350 3.07 -4.19 9.27
CA TRP A 350 2.84 -5.45 8.59
C TRP A 350 1.58 -6.19 9.07
N TRP A 351 1.20 -6.04 10.35
CA TRP A 351 0.09 -6.75 10.99
C TRP A 351 -1.14 -5.86 11.24
N ARG A 352 -1.20 -4.68 10.64
CA ARG A 352 -2.28 -3.71 10.87
C ARG A 352 -3.60 -4.04 10.20
N PHE A 353 -3.64 -5.02 9.29
CA PHE A 353 -4.87 -5.39 8.60
C PHE A 353 -5.99 -5.82 9.57
N GLU A 354 -7.21 -5.40 9.25
CA GLU A 354 -8.42 -5.59 10.08
C GLU A 354 -9.60 -6.10 9.24
N ASP A 355 -9.40 -6.37 7.93
CA ASP A 355 -10.42 -6.87 7.03
C ASP A 355 -10.64 -8.39 7.14
N GLU A 356 -11.78 -8.86 6.62
CA GLU A 356 -12.14 -10.27 6.63
C GLU A 356 -11.41 -11.10 5.56
N VAL A 357 -10.84 -10.45 4.53
CA VAL A 357 -10.12 -11.12 3.43
C VAL A 357 -8.78 -11.67 3.91
N ARG A 358 -8.13 -10.95 4.82
CA ARG A 358 -6.84 -11.27 5.41
C ARG A 358 -7.00 -11.78 6.84
N ALA A 359 -7.41 -13.04 6.99
CA ALA A 359 -7.68 -13.60 8.32
C ALA A 359 -6.45 -13.67 9.23
N ASP A 360 -5.28 -14.07 8.68
CA ASP A 360 -4.11 -14.44 9.46
C ASP A 360 -2.78 -13.94 8.89
N TYR A 361 -2.77 -13.41 7.66
CA TYR A 361 -1.55 -12.98 6.96
C TYR A 361 -1.78 -11.77 6.07
N PRO A 362 -0.83 -10.81 5.99
CA PRO A 362 -1.04 -9.56 5.26
C PRO A 362 -1.06 -9.71 3.73
N LEU A 363 -0.31 -10.68 3.18
CA LEU A 363 -0.25 -10.88 1.73
C LEU A 363 -1.43 -11.76 1.26
N LEU A 364 -2.00 -11.38 0.14
CA LEU A 364 -3.06 -12.11 -0.53
C LEU A 364 -2.48 -13.05 -1.59
N SER A 365 -2.97 -14.27 -1.65
CA SER A 365 -2.71 -15.16 -2.78
C SER A 365 -3.33 -14.60 -4.07
N GLU A 366 -2.89 -15.10 -5.23
CA GLU A 366 -3.43 -14.68 -6.53
C GLU A 366 -4.95 -14.86 -6.64
N THR A 367 -5.47 -15.95 -6.07
CA THR A 367 -6.92 -16.18 -6.03
C THR A 367 -7.62 -15.12 -5.19
N GLN A 368 -7.11 -14.83 -3.99
CA GLN A 368 -7.67 -13.79 -3.13
C GLN A 368 -7.59 -12.40 -3.80
N TRP A 369 -6.47 -12.07 -4.45
CA TRP A 369 -6.35 -10.84 -5.23
C TRP A 369 -7.41 -10.75 -6.32
N THR A 370 -7.58 -11.82 -7.11
CA THR A 370 -8.58 -11.86 -8.19
C THR A 370 -10.00 -11.64 -7.68
N ASP A 371 -10.37 -12.31 -6.58
CA ASP A 371 -11.70 -12.20 -5.99
C ASP A 371 -11.93 -10.81 -5.38
N THR A 372 -10.93 -10.27 -4.68
CA THR A 372 -11.00 -8.96 -4.03
C THR A 372 -11.08 -7.82 -5.06
N LEU A 373 -10.28 -7.89 -6.12
CA LEU A 373 -10.34 -6.94 -7.24
C LEU A 373 -11.70 -6.97 -7.94
N LYS A 374 -12.21 -8.17 -8.20
CA LYS A 374 -13.53 -8.32 -8.82
C LYS A 374 -14.64 -7.68 -7.98
N SER A 375 -14.59 -7.83 -6.66
CA SER A 375 -15.56 -7.20 -5.75
C SER A 375 -15.44 -5.67 -5.70
N ALA A 376 -14.27 -5.11 -6.03
CA ALA A 376 -14.03 -3.67 -6.15
C ALA A 376 -14.32 -3.10 -7.56
N GLY A 377 -14.87 -3.92 -8.48
CA GLY A 377 -15.26 -3.49 -9.83
C GLY A 377 -14.21 -3.69 -10.92
N PHE A 378 -13.09 -4.33 -10.59
CA PHE A 378 -12.06 -4.67 -11.59
C PHE A 378 -12.40 -5.97 -12.32
N GLN A 379 -11.93 -6.07 -13.55
CA GLN A 379 -12.14 -7.23 -14.43
C GLN A 379 -10.82 -7.58 -15.14
N HIS A 380 -10.76 -8.76 -15.73
CA HIS A 380 -9.62 -9.17 -16.55
C HIS A 380 -8.27 -9.06 -15.87
N SER A 381 -8.15 -9.62 -14.65
CA SER A 381 -6.88 -9.67 -13.93
C SER A 381 -5.93 -10.70 -14.55
N ALA A 382 -4.65 -10.34 -14.69
CA ALA A 382 -3.59 -11.21 -15.18
C ALA A 382 -2.34 -11.05 -14.32
N PHE A 383 -1.62 -12.15 -14.09
CA PHE A 383 -0.35 -12.17 -13.37
C PHE A 383 0.80 -12.38 -14.35
N VAL A 384 1.88 -11.61 -14.19
CA VAL A 384 3.10 -11.66 -15.00
C VAL A 384 4.26 -12.00 -14.08
N GLY A 385 5.14 -12.90 -14.51
CA GLY A 385 6.31 -13.31 -13.69
C GLY A 385 6.00 -14.37 -12.66
N ASN A 386 4.83 -15.02 -12.78
CA ASN A 386 4.51 -16.16 -11.94
C ASN A 386 4.85 -17.48 -12.65
N ASP A 387 6.11 -17.65 -12.99
CA ASP A 387 6.63 -18.99 -13.22
C ASP A 387 6.51 -19.79 -11.92
N ASN A 388 5.81 -20.91 -11.92
CA ASN A 388 5.80 -21.89 -10.81
C ASN A 388 7.21 -22.36 -10.39
N ALA A 389 8.25 -21.80 -10.98
CA ALA A 389 9.64 -22.14 -10.77
C ALA A 389 10.31 -21.40 -9.61
N SER A 390 9.82 -20.24 -9.19
CA SER A 390 10.48 -19.50 -8.12
C SER A 390 9.53 -18.73 -7.22
N LYS A 391 9.32 -19.24 -6.01
CA LYS A 391 8.68 -18.51 -4.89
C LYS A 391 9.52 -17.32 -4.37
N MET A 392 10.58 -16.97 -5.07
CA MET A 392 11.47 -15.85 -4.72
C MET A 392 11.06 -14.56 -5.40
N THR A 393 10.25 -14.61 -6.45
CA THR A 393 9.85 -13.42 -7.23
C THR A 393 8.51 -12.88 -6.78
N GLN A 394 8.33 -11.57 -6.99
CA GLN A 394 7.04 -10.93 -6.84
C GLN A 394 6.37 -10.82 -8.21
N PRO A 395 5.15 -11.32 -8.39
CA PRO A 395 4.43 -11.15 -9.65
C PRO A 395 3.96 -9.72 -9.82
N VAL A 396 3.80 -9.32 -11.07
CA VAL A 396 3.08 -8.11 -11.44
C VAL A 396 1.64 -8.49 -11.76
N LEU A 397 0.71 -7.93 -11.04
CA LEU A 397 -0.71 -8.08 -11.27
C LEU A 397 -1.22 -6.89 -12.09
N ILE A 398 -1.81 -7.18 -13.24
CA ILE A 398 -2.41 -6.18 -14.13
C ILE A 398 -3.91 -6.43 -14.15
N THR A 399 -4.69 -5.38 -13.94
CA THR A 399 -6.15 -5.48 -13.93
C THR A 399 -6.78 -4.22 -14.52
N GLN A 400 -7.98 -4.34 -15.05
CA GLN A 400 -8.73 -3.24 -15.65
C GLN A 400 -10.00 -2.97 -14.86
N LEU A 401 -10.27 -1.71 -14.56
CA LEU A 401 -11.56 -1.30 -14.02
C LEU A 401 -12.65 -1.53 -15.07
N SER A 402 -13.81 -2.04 -14.68
CA SER A 402 -14.91 -2.25 -15.60
C SER A 402 -15.22 -0.98 -16.40
N ILE A 403 -15.46 -1.11 -17.69
CA ILE A 403 -15.91 0.01 -18.54
C ILE A 403 -17.32 0.50 -18.16
N ASP A 404 -18.11 -0.38 -17.54
CA ASP A 404 -19.46 -0.09 -17.02
C ASP A 404 -19.43 0.27 -15.53
N PHE A 405 -18.25 0.61 -14.97
CA PHE A 405 -18.11 0.94 -13.55
C PHE A 405 -18.92 2.19 -13.21
N ASP A 406 -19.92 2.02 -12.35
CA ASP A 406 -20.73 3.12 -11.83
C ASP A 406 -20.23 3.51 -10.43
N ILE A 407 -19.54 4.64 -10.33
CA ILE A 407 -19.00 5.19 -9.09
C ILE A 407 -20.08 5.34 -8.00
N ARG A 408 -21.33 5.61 -8.38
CA ARG A 408 -22.45 5.75 -7.43
C ARG A 408 -22.73 4.48 -6.66
N SER A 409 -22.37 3.31 -7.21
CA SER A 409 -22.51 2.04 -6.50
C SER A 409 -21.58 1.95 -5.28
N THR A 410 -20.41 2.60 -5.35
CA THR A 410 -19.42 2.62 -4.27
C THR A 410 -19.75 3.68 -3.20
N LEU A 411 -20.37 4.78 -3.61
CA LEU A 411 -20.80 5.85 -2.70
C LEU A 411 -21.91 5.40 -1.76
N LYS A 412 -22.80 4.49 -2.20
CA LYS A 412 -23.85 3.92 -1.36
C LYS A 412 -23.34 3.10 -0.18
N ASN A 413 -22.15 2.51 -0.29
CA ASN A 413 -21.54 1.72 0.78
C ASN A 413 -20.74 2.55 1.79
N ALA A 414 -20.38 3.79 1.45
CA ALA A 414 -19.68 4.74 2.32
C ALA A 414 -20.60 5.46 3.32
N GLN A 415 -21.87 5.09 3.41
CA GLN A 415 -22.97 5.81 4.06
C GLN A 415 -22.93 5.92 5.59
N ASN A 416 -21.82 5.75 6.26
CA ASN A 416 -21.78 5.85 7.72
C ASN A 416 -21.09 7.06 8.34
N LYS A 417 -20.63 8.06 7.56
CA LYS A 417 -20.18 9.35 8.12
C LYS A 417 -20.82 10.52 7.37
N GLN A 418 -21.82 11.11 8.01
CA GLN A 418 -22.60 12.20 7.44
C GLN A 418 -22.02 13.54 7.82
N SER A 419 -21.69 14.35 6.81
CA SER A 419 -21.44 15.76 7.01
C SER A 419 -22.28 16.57 6.02
N THR A 420 -22.95 17.59 6.52
CA THR A 420 -23.71 18.55 5.71
C THR A 420 -22.92 19.84 5.64
N LEU A 421 -22.57 20.30 4.43
CA LEU A 421 -21.99 21.61 4.23
C LEU A 421 -23.11 22.64 4.08
N ILE A 422 -23.11 23.66 4.94
CA ILE A 422 -24.07 24.76 4.88
C ILE A 422 -23.33 26.02 4.49
N LEU A 423 -23.75 26.61 3.39
CA LEU A 423 -23.30 27.93 2.94
C LEU A 423 -24.39 28.93 3.32
N ALA A 424 -24.04 30.00 4.03
CA ALA A 424 -25.00 31.02 4.41
C ALA A 424 -24.39 32.44 4.26
N GLN A 425 -25.22 33.36 3.82
CA GLN A 425 -24.83 34.79 3.62
C GLN A 425 -24.66 35.54 4.92
N ASP A 426 -25.42 35.20 5.94
CA ASP A 426 -25.34 35.83 7.24
C ASP A 426 -25.28 34.82 8.39
N LYS A 427 -24.79 35.27 9.54
CA LYS A 427 -24.64 34.43 10.73
C LYS A 427 -25.94 33.98 11.34
N GLN A 428 -27.01 34.74 11.17
CA GLN A 428 -28.29 34.41 11.76
C GLN A 428 -28.92 33.25 11.01
N ASN A 429 -29.00 33.32 9.70
CA ASN A 429 -29.44 32.22 8.84
C ASN A 429 -28.62 30.96 9.03
N LEU A 430 -27.28 31.10 9.13
CA LEU A 430 -26.40 29.97 9.40
C LEU A 430 -26.74 29.23 10.71
N ASN A 431 -27.00 29.97 11.76
CA ASN A 431 -27.34 29.39 13.06
C ASN A 431 -28.70 28.75 13.09
N GLU A 432 -29.70 29.30 12.41
CA GLU A 432 -31.04 28.70 12.29
C GLU A 432 -30.99 27.39 11.50
N ILE A 433 -30.30 27.37 10.36
CA ILE A 433 -30.11 26.18 9.54
C ILE A 433 -29.33 25.10 10.31
N LYS A 434 -28.23 25.47 10.98
CA LYS A 434 -27.48 24.56 11.86
C LYS A 434 -28.37 23.95 12.95
N SER A 435 -29.18 24.77 13.60
CA SER A 435 -30.10 24.32 14.65
C SER A 435 -31.10 23.29 14.11
N PHE A 436 -31.64 23.55 12.91
CA PHE A 436 -32.53 22.62 12.24
C PHE A 436 -31.87 21.26 11.96
N PHE A 437 -30.69 21.25 11.31
CA PHE A 437 -30.00 19.99 10.99
C PHE A 437 -29.52 19.24 12.25
N ASN A 438 -29.04 19.94 13.26
CA ASN A 438 -28.66 19.34 14.53
C ASN A 438 -29.87 18.72 15.24
N SER A 439 -31.06 19.31 15.12
CA SER A 439 -32.31 18.74 15.68
C SER A 439 -32.73 17.44 14.99
N GLN A 440 -32.23 17.21 13.77
CA GLN A 440 -32.43 15.98 13.00
C GLN A 440 -31.30 14.94 13.22
N GLY A 441 -30.36 15.19 14.15
CA GLY A 441 -29.25 14.29 14.45
C GLY A 441 -28.14 14.28 13.39
N LYS A 442 -28.06 15.31 12.54
CA LYS A 442 -27.06 15.44 11.46
C LYS A 442 -25.90 16.33 11.90
N VAL A 443 -24.68 15.88 11.64
CA VAL A 443 -23.47 16.69 11.90
C VAL A 443 -23.26 17.63 10.73
N THR A 444 -23.15 18.94 11.01
CA THR A 444 -23.03 19.98 9.96
C THR A 444 -21.68 20.67 10.01
N GLN A 445 -21.02 20.77 8.86
CA GLN A 445 -19.95 21.74 8.62
C GLN A 445 -20.55 23.00 8.01
N SER A 446 -20.03 24.17 8.36
CA SER A 446 -20.58 25.44 7.85
C SER A 446 -19.51 26.39 7.44
N VAL A 447 -19.70 27.05 6.31
CA VAL A 447 -18.86 28.14 5.81
C VAL A 447 -19.68 29.43 5.77
N PHE A 448 -19.11 30.49 6.28
CA PHE A 448 -19.71 31.83 6.23
C PHE A 448 -19.12 32.57 5.03
N LEU A 449 -19.96 32.94 4.06
CA LEU A 449 -19.60 33.81 2.95
C LEU A 449 -19.85 35.25 3.37
N GLY A 450 -18.80 36.05 3.56
CA GLY A 450 -18.90 37.43 4.05
C GLY A 450 -19.72 38.35 3.13
N GLN A 451 -19.91 39.63 3.54
CA GLN A 451 -20.84 40.62 3.00
C GLN A 451 -20.64 41.10 1.53
N GLN A 452 -19.76 40.52 0.74
CA GLN A 452 -19.50 40.94 -0.64
C GLN A 452 -20.12 40.04 -1.72
N TYR A 453 -20.95 39.10 -1.33
CA TYR A 453 -21.62 38.21 -2.27
C TYR A 453 -22.97 38.82 -2.71
N ASP A 454 -23.15 39.00 -4.01
CA ASP A 454 -24.40 39.47 -4.62
C ASP A 454 -25.12 38.28 -5.31
N PRO A 455 -26.22 37.78 -4.72
CA PRO A 455 -26.94 36.62 -5.24
C PRO A 455 -27.65 36.86 -6.58
N GLU A 456 -27.77 38.13 -7.04
CA GLU A 456 -28.39 38.47 -8.32
C GLU A 456 -27.37 38.50 -9.49
N SER A 457 -26.06 38.59 -9.17
CA SER A 457 -24.99 38.66 -10.17
C SER A 457 -24.17 37.39 -10.33
N ASP A 458 -24.18 36.48 -9.34
CA ASP A 458 -23.37 35.30 -9.33
C ASP A 458 -24.26 34.06 -9.34
N ASP A 459 -24.21 33.28 -10.42
CA ASP A 459 -24.82 31.94 -10.53
C ASP A 459 -24.06 30.98 -9.62
N ILE A 460 -24.32 30.98 -8.31
CA ILE A 460 -23.86 29.95 -7.41
C ILE A 460 -24.98 28.94 -7.25
N GLU A 461 -24.79 27.80 -7.84
CA GLU A 461 -25.56 26.61 -7.48
C GLU A 461 -25.14 26.17 -6.08
N ILE A 462 -26.01 26.37 -5.09
CA ILE A 462 -25.77 25.92 -3.73
C ILE A 462 -25.96 24.42 -3.72
N ALA A 463 -24.88 23.66 -3.94
CA ALA A 463 -24.87 22.23 -3.71
C ALA A 463 -24.77 22.00 -2.19
N ILE A 464 -25.88 21.76 -1.53
CA ILE A 464 -25.88 21.19 -0.19
C ILE A 464 -25.75 19.67 -0.35
N THR A 465 -24.51 19.18 -0.33
CA THR A 465 -24.32 17.74 -0.18
C THR A 465 -24.42 17.40 1.30
N HIS A 466 -25.44 16.65 1.67
CA HIS A 466 -25.43 15.98 2.94
C HIS A 466 -25.42 14.49 2.70
N SER A 467 -24.48 13.81 3.26
CA SER A 467 -24.60 12.41 3.49
C SER A 467 -25.39 12.24 4.79
N ASN A 468 -26.58 11.75 4.72
CA ASN A 468 -27.33 11.31 5.89
C ASN A 468 -27.51 9.80 5.82
N GLN A 469 -28.05 9.21 6.86
CA GLN A 469 -28.35 7.78 6.90
C GLN A 469 -29.22 7.30 5.73
N TYR A 470 -29.74 8.20 4.90
CA TYR A 470 -30.68 7.92 3.83
C TYR A 470 -30.15 8.29 2.43
N GLY A 471 -28.95 8.87 2.33
CA GLY A 471 -28.28 9.14 1.05
C GLY A 471 -29.01 10.12 0.13
N GLU A 472 -29.71 11.10 0.66
CA GLU A 472 -30.37 12.14 -0.14
C GLU A 472 -29.47 13.38 -0.29
N GLU A 473 -29.25 13.83 -1.53
CA GLU A 473 -28.54 15.05 -1.87
C GLU A 473 -29.53 16.19 -2.10
N TYR A 474 -29.19 17.38 -1.59
CA TYR A 474 -29.91 18.62 -1.83
C TYR A 474 -28.93 19.73 -2.23
#